data_2e9472b3a49f4ee792d10dd0736eb8bc
#
_entry.id   2e9472b3a49f4ee792d10dd0736eb8bc
#
_cell.length_a   1.000
_cell.length_b   1.000
_cell.length_c   1.000
_cell.angle_alpha   90.00
_cell.angle_beta   90.00
_cell.angle_gamma   90.00
#
_symmetry.space_group_name_H-M   'P 1'
#
loop_
_entity.id
_entity.type
_entity.pdbx_description
1 polymer ?
#
loop_
_entity_poly.entity_id
_entity_poly.type
_entity_poly.pdbx_seq_one_letter_code
_entity_poly.pdbx_strand_id
1 'polypeptide(L)'
;MIKVIEYNNLGGADHGWLKAKHHFSFASYQDPNRVRFGPMRVVNDDIVAPKKGFDPHPHDNMEIITYVRKGAITHKDDMGNEGRTVAGDVQVMSAGTGVVHSEYNLEDEDTTLYQIWMFPNKKNVKPRWDAKQFPKEPVEGKLKPLVTGFENKSDDTLKIYQDATIYAGRVNKGKSVKQSIDRDQAYVLCSLGKIKI
;
A
#
# COMPACT_ATOMS: atom_id res chain seq x y z
N MET A 1 8.64 -22.12 -3.29
CA MET A 1 9.61 -21.87 -2.17
C MET A 1 9.12 -20.65 -1.39
N ILE A 2 9.08 -20.71 -0.06
CA ILE A 2 8.76 -19.56 0.81
C ILE A 2 10.07 -18.94 1.27
N LYS A 3 10.24 -17.61 1.08
CA LYS A 3 11.35 -16.83 1.60
C LYS A 3 10.78 -15.88 2.67
N VAL A 4 11.28 -16.00 3.90
CA VAL A 4 10.89 -15.13 5.01
C VAL A 4 11.93 -14.03 5.18
N ILE A 5 11.48 -12.80 5.35
CA ILE A 5 12.30 -11.64 5.68
C ILE A 5 11.75 -11.08 6.99
N GLU A 6 12.57 -11.09 8.02
CA GLU A 6 12.19 -10.54 9.31
C GLU A 6 12.14 -9.00 9.26
N TYR A 7 11.20 -8.41 9.99
CA TYR A 7 11.00 -6.96 10.03
C TYR A 7 12.28 -6.19 10.40
N ASN A 8 13.07 -6.72 11.33
CA ASN A 8 14.31 -6.07 11.77
C ASN A 8 15.41 -6.07 10.71
N ASN A 9 15.30 -6.94 9.70
CA ASN A 9 16.24 -7.05 8.58
C ASN A 9 15.83 -6.18 7.37
N LEU A 10 14.75 -5.43 7.49
CA LEU A 10 14.35 -4.45 6.47
C LEU A 10 15.26 -3.23 6.54
N GLY A 11 15.43 -2.58 5.40
CA GLY A 11 16.01 -1.25 5.34
C GLY A 11 15.15 -0.22 6.09
N GLY A 12 15.63 0.99 6.20
CA GLY A 12 14.83 2.02 6.83
C GLY A 12 15.46 3.39 6.83
N ALA A 13 14.66 4.37 7.20
CA ALA A 13 15.05 5.75 7.42
C ALA A 13 14.28 6.32 8.61
N ASP A 14 14.92 7.26 9.31
CA ASP A 14 14.29 8.06 10.36
C ASP A 14 14.58 9.54 10.09
N HIS A 15 13.54 10.27 9.75
CA HIS A 15 13.59 11.72 9.46
C HIS A 15 12.98 12.53 10.62
N GLY A 16 12.76 11.91 11.79
CA GLY A 16 12.06 12.51 12.92
C GLY A 16 10.54 12.46 12.76
N TRP A 17 10.01 13.09 11.73
CA TRP A 17 8.59 13.09 11.43
C TRP A 17 8.11 11.84 10.67
N LEU A 18 9.01 11.14 10.00
CA LEU A 18 8.75 9.90 9.25
C LEU A 18 9.75 8.84 9.70
N LYS A 19 9.24 7.71 10.21
CA LYS A 19 10.01 6.49 10.40
C LYS A 19 9.53 5.47 9.39
N ALA A 20 10.42 5.04 8.51
CA ALA A 20 10.10 4.13 7.41
C ALA A 20 10.89 2.84 7.50
N LYS A 21 10.25 1.71 7.19
CA LYS A 21 10.90 0.45 6.88
C LYS A 21 10.75 0.14 5.39
N HIS A 22 11.87 -0.10 4.72
CA HIS A 22 11.93 -0.32 3.28
C HIS A 22 12.09 -1.81 2.98
N HIS A 23 11.10 -2.41 2.32
CA HIS A 23 11.17 -3.80 1.88
C HIS A 23 12.06 -3.97 0.65
N PHE A 24 12.22 -2.91 -0.14
CA PHE A 24 13.07 -2.83 -1.33
C PHE A 24 13.94 -1.59 -1.29
N SER A 25 14.97 -1.56 -2.13
CA SER A 25 15.82 -0.36 -2.30
C SER A 25 14.97 0.87 -2.59
N PHE A 26 15.09 1.87 -1.74
CA PHE A 26 14.32 3.11 -1.80
C PHE A 26 15.12 4.27 -1.24
N ALA A 27 15.05 5.44 -1.89
CA ALA A 27 15.81 6.64 -1.53
C ALA A 27 17.32 6.32 -1.32
N SER A 28 17.86 6.60 -0.14
CA SER A 28 19.26 6.31 0.21
C SER A 28 19.52 4.84 0.58
N TYR A 29 18.48 4.04 0.87
CA TYR A 29 18.64 2.62 1.15
C TYR A 29 18.83 1.81 -0.13
N GLN A 30 19.92 1.08 -0.23
CA GLN A 30 20.25 0.25 -1.38
C GLN A 30 20.59 -1.18 -0.97
N ASP A 31 19.83 -2.13 -1.51
CA ASP A 31 20.10 -3.57 -1.42
C ASP A 31 19.92 -4.19 -2.82
N PRO A 32 21.00 -4.58 -3.51
CA PRO A 32 20.93 -5.11 -4.87
C PRO A 32 20.13 -6.42 -4.97
N ASN A 33 19.93 -7.13 -3.86
CA ASN A 33 19.12 -8.36 -3.80
C ASN A 33 17.63 -8.08 -3.55
N ARG A 34 17.26 -6.85 -3.22
CA ARG A 34 15.89 -6.42 -2.92
C ARG A 34 15.56 -5.11 -3.63
N VAL A 35 15.44 -5.17 -4.95
CA VAL A 35 15.09 -4.01 -5.77
C VAL A 35 13.59 -3.94 -6.04
N ARG A 36 12.96 -5.08 -6.26
CA ARG A 36 11.52 -5.20 -6.55
C ARG A 36 11.04 -6.64 -6.39
N PHE A 37 9.71 -6.83 -6.40
CA PHE A 37 9.06 -8.13 -6.47
C PHE A 37 7.99 -8.10 -7.59
N GLY A 38 8.27 -8.75 -8.72
CA GLY A 38 7.44 -8.60 -9.89
C GLY A 38 7.31 -7.12 -10.32
N PRO A 39 6.09 -6.61 -10.51
CA PRO A 39 5.86 -5.19 -10.79
C PRO A 39 5.98 -4.29 -9.55
N MET A 40 5.99 -4.86 -8.35
CA MET A 40 6.00 -4.12 -7.09
C MET A 40 7.40 -3.55 -6.82
N ARG A 41 7.50 -2.21 -6.92
CA ARG A 41 8.76 -1.46 -6.82
C ARG A 41 9.04 -0.98 -5.39
N VAL A 42 8.00 -0.62 -4.67
CA VAL A 42 8.09 -0.10 -3.31
C VAL A 42 7.08 -0.82 -2.42
N VAL A 43 7.52 -1.19 -1.24
CA VAL A 43 6.68 -1.47 -0.07
C VAL A 43 7.38 -0.80 1.09
N ASN A 44 6.83 0.28 1.58
CA ASN A 44 7.29 0.95 2.77
C ASN A 44 6.27 0.76 3.90
N ASP A 45 6.76 0.47 5.08
CA ASP A 45 6.01 0.46 6.33
C ASP A 45 6.35 1.74 7.06
N ASP A 46 5.42 2.70 6.98
CA ASP A 46 5.64 4.09 7.40
C ASP A 46 4.90 4.42 8.69
N ILE A 47 5.56 5.19 9.55
CA ILE A 47 4.98 5.88 10.71
C ILE A 47 5.14 7.36 10.46
N VAL A 48 4.03 8.07 10.31
CA VAL A 48 3.99 9.52 10.06
C VAL A 48 3.53 10.22 11.34
N ALA A 49 4.36 11.12 11.85
CA ALA A 49 4.07 11.87 13.08
C ALA A 49 2.83 12.78 12.93
N PRO A 50 2.20 13.18 14.04
CA PRO A 50 1.05 14.10 14.04
C PRO A 50 1.35 15.40 13.30
N LYS A 51 0.40 15.88 12.50
CA LYS A 51 0.48 17.15 11.74
C LYS A 51 1.68 17.23 10.79
N LYS A 52 2.18 16.08 10.35
CA LYS A 52 3.28 15.94 9.39
C LYS A 52 2.84 15.13 8.19
N GLY A 53 3.65 15.17 7.14
CA GLY A 53 3.35 14.43 5.92
C GLY A 53 4.33 14.72 4.81
N PHE A 54 3.98 14.26 3.64
CA PHE A 54 4.73 14.45 2.40
C PHE A 54 4.20 15.70 1.69
N ASP A 55 5.05 16.70 1.54
CA ASP A 55 4.76 17.92 0.79
C ASP A 55 4.41 17.62 -0.68
N PRO A 56 3.80 18.55 -1.42
CA PRO A 56 3.50 18.37 -2.83
C PRO A 56 4.72 17.89 -3.62
N HIS A 57 4.58 16.72 -4.25
CA HIS A 57 5.63 16.08 -5.04
C HIS A 57 5.04 15.37 -6.25
N PRO A 58 5.80 15.28 -7.36
CA PRO A 58 5.30 14.72 -8.60
C PRO A 58 5.49 13.20 -8.68
N HIS A 59 4.57 12.56 -9.41
CA HIS A 59 4.70 11.18 -9.90
C HIS A 59 4.26 11.09 -11.34
N ASP A 60 4.83 10.15 -12.09
CA ASP A 60 4.35 9.73 -13.40
C ASP A 60 4.45 8.21 -13.55
N ASN A 61 3.55 7.65 -14.35
CA ASN A 61 3.55 6.23 -14.72
C ASN A 61 3.83 5.28 -13.54
N MET A 62 3.12 5.50 -12.44
CA MET A 62 3.20 4.69 -11.22
C MET A 62 1.79 4.46 -10.66
N GLU A 63 1.54 3.24 -10.21
CA GLU A 63 0.37 2.89 -9.40
C GLU A 63 0.79 2.96 -7.94
N ILE A 64 0.16 3.85 -7.18
CA ILE A 64 0.47 4.11 -5.78
C ILE A 64 -0.73 3.72 -4.93
N ILE A 65 -0.53 2.83 -3.99
CA ILE A 65 -1.56 2.29 -3.10
C ILE A 65 -1.16 2.57 -1.66
N THR A 66 -2.04 3.20 -0.91
CA THR A 66 -1.85 3.47 0.52
C THR A 66 -2.87 2.65 1.31
N TYR A 67 -2.38 1.73 2.14
CA TYR A 67 -3.20 0.98 3.10
C TYR A 67 -2.93 1.52 4.50
N VAL A 68 -3.94 2.14 5.13
CA VAL A 68 -3.80 2.72 6.47
C VAL A 68 -4.04 1.65 7.52
N ARG A 69 -3.11 1.51 8.49
CA ARG A 69 -3.20 0.54 9.59
C ARG A 69 -3.68 1.14 10.90
N LYS A 70 -3.27 2.39 11.18
CA LYS A 70 -3.69 3.17 12.35
C LYS A 70 -3.80 4.65 11.94
N GLY A 71 -4.72 5.40 12.54
CA GLY A 71 -4.92 6.80 12.26
C GLY A 71 -5.59 7.06 10.91
N ALA A 72 -5.20 8.11 10.24
CA ALA A 72 -5.66 8.46 8.90
C ALA A 72 -4.61 9.24 8.14
N ILE A 73 -4.67 9.18 6.81
CA ILE A 73 -3.90 10.01 5.90
C ILE A 73 -4.84 10.84 5.03
N THR A 74 -4.52 12.11 4.84
CA THR A 74 -5.27 13.01 3.96
C THR A 74 -4.46 13.26 2.70
N HIS A 75 -5.01 12.86 1.58
CA HIS A 75 -4.50 13.09 0.23
C HIS A 75 -5.06 14.37 -0.34
N LYS A 76 -4.24 15.10 -1.11
CA LYS A 76 -4.65 16.21 -1.96
C LYS A 76 -3.78 16.26 -3.21
N ASP A 77 -4.39 16.51 -4.37
CA ASP A 77 -3.69 16.54 -5.66
C ASP A 77 -4.07 17.76 -6.52
N ASP A 78 -3.31 17.97 -7.59
CA ASP A 78 -3.50 19.05 -8.57
C ASP A 78 -4.66 18.80 -9.54
N MET A 79 -5.31 17.62 -9.47
CA MET A 79 -6.54 17.33 -10.20
C MET A 79 -7.80 17.81 -9.45
N GLY A 80 -7.63 18.30 -8.20
CA GLY A 80 -8.72 18.76 -7.34
C GLY A 80 -9.30 17.66 -6.44
N ASN A 81 -8.69 16.48 -6.38
CA ASN A 81 -9.10 15.48 -5.41
C ASN A 81 -8.55 15.83 -4.02
N GLU A 82 -9.39 15.62 -3.03
CA GLU A 82 -9.03 15.69 -1.62
C GLU A 82 -9.82 14.61 -0.86
N GLY A 83 -9.15 13.84 -0.02
CA GLY A 83 -9.81 12.79 0.74
C GLY A 83 -9.00 12.26 1.90
N ARG A 84 -9.71 11.79 2.94
CA ARG A 84 -9.16 11.22 4.16
C ARG A 84 -9.41 9.72 4.18
N THR A 85 -8.34 8.94 4.21
CA THR A 85 -8.35 7.48 4.28
C THR A 85 -8.01 7.05 5.70
N VAL A 86 -8.90 6.32 6.37
CA VAL A 86 -8.76 5.91 7.77
C VAL A 86 -8.24 4.47 7.90
N ALA A 87 -7.89 4.08 9.13
CA ALA A 87 -7.40 2.72 9.43
C ALA A 87 -8.32 1.63 8.87
N GLY A 88 -7.71 0.69 8.15
CA GLY A 88 -8.34 -0.44 7.45
C GLY A 88 -8.90 -0.09 6.08
N ASP A 89 -8.82 1.16 5.64
CA ASP A 89 -9.22 1.60 4.31
C ASP A 89 -8.01 1.75 3.39
N VAL A 90 -8.30 1.90 2.10
CA VAL A 90 -7.31 2.00 1.03
C VAL A 90 -7.62 3.19 0.15
N GLN A 91 -6.59 3.85 -0.33
CA GLN A 91 -6.63 4.72 -1.49
C GLN A 91 -5.68 4.25 -2.57
N VAL A 92 -5.99 4.57 -3.81
CA VAL A 92 -5.15 4.29 -4.98
C VAL A 92 -5.00 5.54 -5.82
N MET A 93 -3.81 5.75 -6.36
CA MET A 93 -3.52 6.79 -7.33
C MET A 93 -2.80 6.19 -8.53
N SER A 94 -3.38 6.35 -9.72
CA SER A 94 -2.70 6.07 -10.98
C SER A 94 -2.10 7.38 -11.48
N ALA A 95 -0.78 7.51 -11.43
CA ALA A 95 -0.10 8.77 -11.78
C ALA A 95 -0.12 9.08 -13.29
N GLY A 96 -0.18 8.05 -14.15
CA GLY A 96 -0.40 8.20 -15.59
C GLY A 96 0.54 9.21 -16.24
N THR A 97 0.00 10.22 -16.91
CA THR A 97 0.77 11.27 -17.59
C THR A 97 1.43 12.27 -16.66
N GLY A 98 1.18 12.18 -15.36
CA GLY A 98 1.75 13.04 -14.33
C GLY A 98 0.69 13.59 -13.39
N VAL A 99 1.02 13.65 -12.11
CA VAL A 99 0.21 14.22 -11.03
C VAL A 99 1.14 14.77 -9.95
N VAL A 100 0.76 15.88 -9.33
CA VAL A 100 1.41 16.41 -8.12
C VAL A 100 0.45 16.20 -6.96
N HIS A 101 0.92 15.53 -5.90
CA HIS A 101 0.10 15.27 -4.73
C HIS A 101 0.85 15.45 -3.42
N SER A 102 0.08 15.56 -2.35
CA SER A 102 0.55 15.58 -0.96
C SER A 102 -0.22 14.57 -0.12
N GLU A 103 0.42 14.03 0.92
CA GLU A 103 -0.19 13.10 1.86
C GLU A 103 0.17 13.49 3.29
N TYR A 104 -0.81 13.92 4.08
CA TYR A 104 -0.59 14.42 5.44
C TYR A 104 -1.34 13.62 6.50
N ASN A 105 -0.64 13.33 7.58
CA ASN A 105 -1.28 12.95 8.83
C ASN A 105 -1.80 14.23 9.52
N LEU A 106 -3.08 14.51 9.39
CA LEU A 106 -3.75 15.63 10.05
C LEU A 106 -4.31 15.29 11.45
N GLU A 107 -4.07 14.05 11.91
CA GLU A 107 -4.49 13.57 13.22
C GLU A 107 -3.56 14.08 14.34
N ASP A 108 -3.96 13.86 15.59
CA ASP A 108 -3.19 14.21 16.79
C ASP A 108 -2.28 13.08 17.28
N GLU A 109 -2.33 11.92 16.62
CA GLU A 109 -1.51 10.75 16.90
C GLU A 109 -0.76 10.28 15.64
N ASP A 110 0.22 9.41 15.84
CA ASP A 110 0.94 8.75 14.74
C ASP A 110 -0.01 7.98 13.82
N THR A 111 0.13 8.20 12.54
CA THR A 111 -0.49 7.39 11.50
C THR A 111 0.49 6.32 11.02
N THR A 112 0.04 5.07 10.92
CA THR A 112 0.83 3.98 10.35
C THR A 112 0.17 3.46 9.09
N LEU A 113 0.96 3.27 8.05
CA LEU A 113 0.46 2.84 6.75
C LEU A 113 1.49 2.01 5.98
N TYR A 114 1.00 1.28 4.98
CA TYR A 114 1.83 0.73 3.92
C TYR A 114 1.70 1.62 2.69
N GLN A 115 2.85 2.05 2.17
CA GLN A 115 2.97 2.71 0.86
C GLN A 115 3.46 1.65 -0.14
N ILE A 116 2.63 1.32 -1.13
CA ILE A 116 2.92 0.29 -2.12
C ILE A 116 2.93 0.93 -3.51
N TRP A 117 4.03 0.80 -4.24
CA TRP A 117 4.14 1.31 -5.61
C TRP A 117 4.35 0.16 -6.58
N MET A 118 3.59 0.18 -7.68
CA MET A 118 3.71 -0.81 -8.74
C MET A 118 3.92 -0.11 -10.08
N PHE A 119 4.80 -0.67 -10.90
CA PHE A 119 4.89 -0.25 -12.29
C PHE A 119 3.57 -0.60 -12.99
N PRO A 120 2.96 0.33 -13.74
CA PRO A 120 1.73 0.05 -14.46
C PRO A 120 1.98 -0.86 -15.68
N ASN A 121 0.98 -1.65 -16.06
CA ASN A 121 0.96 -2.38 -17.32
C ASN A 121 0.49 -1.52 -18.51
N LYS A 122 -0.09 -0.34 -18.23
CA LYS A 122 -0.51 0.64 -19.22
C LYS A 122 0.01 2.02 -18.84
N LYS A 123 0.87 2.57 -19.67
CA LYS A 123 1.47 3.90 -19.47
C LYS A 123 0.61 5.02 -20.05
N ASN A 124 0.91 6.25 -19.61
CA ASN A 124 0.32 7.51 -20.10
C ASN A 124 -1.21 7.51 -20.05
N VAL A 125 -1.77 6.84 -19.07
CA VAL A 125 -3.21 6.92 -18.78
C VAL A 125 -3.55 8.28 -18.18
N LYS A 126 -4.82 8.66 -18.23
CA LYS A 126 -5.30 9.84 -17.51
C LYS A 126 -5.05 9.62 -16.01
N PRO A 127 -4.42 10.57 -15.30
CA PRO A 127 -4.25 10.48 -13.86
C PRO A 127 -5.60 10.34 -13.14
N ARG A 128 -5.62 9.56 -12.05
CA ARG A 128 -6.81 9.36 -11.22
C ARG A 128 -6.43 9.08 -9.78
N TRP A 129 -7.32 9.43 -8.88
CA TRP A 129 -7.30 9.04 -7.49
C TRP A 129 -8.64 8.47 -7.10
N ASP A 130 -8.65 7.52 -6.16
CA ASP A 130 -9.86 6.91 -5.64
C ASP A 130 -9.59 6.33 -4.25
N ALA A 131 -10.60 6.32 -3.38
CA ALA A 131 -10.50 5.75 -2.05
C ALA A 131 -11.78 4.98 -1.71
N LYS A 132 -11.62 3.90 -0.93
CA LYS A 132 -12.76 3.06 -0.55
C LYS A 132 -12.64 2.60 0.89
N GLN A 133 -13.77 2.60 1.57
CA GLN A 133 -13.93 1.99 2.88
C GLN A 133 -14.16 0.49 2.75
N PHE A 134 -13.47 -0.28 3.60
CA PHE A 134 -13.59 -1.72 3.63
C PHE A 134 -14.08 -2.22 4.99
N PRO A 135 -14.77 -3.37 5.06
CA PRO A 135 -15.20 -3.96 6.32
C PRO A 135 -14.01 -4.25 7.24
N LYS A 136 -14.10 -3.86 8.51
CA LYS A 136 -13.05 -3.99 9.53
C LYS A 136 -13.14 -5.29 10.33
N GLU A 137 -14.24 -6.03 10.16
CA GLU A 137 -14.50 -7.28 10.90
C GLU A 137 -13.47 -8.36 10.53
N PRO A 138 -13.13 -9.26 11.46
CA PRO A 138 -12.30 -10.40 11.16
C PRO A 138 -12.84 -11.21 9.98
N VAL A 139 -11.95 -11.65 9.11
CA VAL A 139 -12.32 -12.48 7.97
C VAL A 139 -12.40 -13.96 8.37
N GLU A 140 -13.31 -14.68 7.73
CA GLU A 140 -13.44 -16.12 7.84
C GLU A 140 -13.17 -16.79 6.48
N GLY A 141 -12.37 -17.83 6.51
CA GLY A 141 -12.08 -18.67 5.35
C GLY A 141 -11.18 -18.06 4.28
N LYS A 142 -11.37 -16.79 3.91
CA LYS A 142 -10.61 -16.09 2.85
C LYS A 142 -10.29 -14.65 3.22
N LEU A 143 -9.18 -14.15 2.70
CA LEU A 143 -8.90 -12.70 2.70
C LEU A 143 -9.84 -11.99 1.71
N LYS A 144 -10.09 -10.71 1.95
CA LYS A 144 -10.90 -9.87 1.04
C LYS A 144 -10.01 -9.18 0.01
N PRO A 145 -10.37 -9.18 -1.28
CA PRO A 145 -9.70 -8.36 -2.26
C PRO A 145 -10.06 -6.89 -2.01
N LEU A 146 -9.06 -6.02 -1.96
CA LEU A 146 -9.22 -4.59 -1.76
C LEU A 146 -8.91 -3.81 -3.03
N VAL A 147 -7.87 -4.23 -3.75
CA VAL A 147 -7.41 -3.60 -4.99
C VAL A 147 -7.20 -4.68 -6.04
N THR A 148 -7.65 -4.42 -7.27
CA THR A 148 -7.48 -5.34 -8.41
C THR A 148 -7.12 -4.56 -9.67
N GLY A 149 -6.58 -5.26 -10.67
CA GLY A 149 -6.43 -4.70 -12.00
C GLY A 149 -7.78 -4.34 -12.65
N PHE A 150 -7.77 -3.43 -13.62
CA PHE A 150 -8.98 -3.04 -14.39
C PHE A 150 -9.60 -4.22 -15.16
N GLU A 151 -8.83 -5.25 -15.47
CA GLU A 151 -9.32 -6.47 -16.13
C GLU A 151 -10.31 -7.27 -15.24
N ASN A 152 -10.21 -7.10 -13.92
CA ASN A 152 -11.12 -7.72 -12.98
C ASN A 152 -12.43 -6.91 -12.93
N LYS A 153 -13.55 -7.54 -13.22
CA LYS A 153 -14.89 -6.90 -13.31
C LYS A 153 -15.58 -6.70 -11.96
N SER A 154 -14.93 -7.02 -10.84
CA SER A 154 -15.53 -6.78 -9.51
C SER A 154 -15.65 -5.29 -9.24
N ASP A 155 -16.83 -4.81 -8.90
CA ASP A 155 -17.10 -3.42 -8.53
C ASP A 155 -16.79 -3.14 -7.04
N ASP A 156 -16.46 -4.19 -6.28
CA ASP A 156 -16.19 -4.07 -4.85
C ASP A 156 -14.75 -3.69 -4.52
N THR A 157 -13.87 -3.59 -5.51
CA THR A 157 -12.45 -3.30 -5.34
C THR A 157 -12.05 -1.98 -5.98
N LEU A 158 -11.03 -1.34 -5.41
CA LEU A 158 -10.31 -0.26 -6.09
C LEU A 158 -9.55 -0.80 -7.30
N LYS A 159 -9.30 0.04 -8.29
CA LYS A 159 -8.69 -0.37 -9.57
C LYS A 159 -7.32 0.26 -9.79
N ILE A 160 -6.41 -0.54 -10.34
CA ILE A 160 -5.07 -0.12 -10.75
C ILE A 160 -4.77 -0.63 -12.17
N TYR A 161 -3.86 0.04 -12.86
CA TYR A 161 -3.36 -0.42 -14.16
C TYR A 161 -2.20 -1.42 -13.98
N GLN A 162 -2.49 -2.52 -13.28
CA GLN A 162 -1.58 -3.65 -13.16
C GLN A 162 -2.37 -4.94 -12.92
N ASP A 163 -1.89 -6.05 -13.49
CA ASP A 163 -2.44 -7.38 -13.23
C ASP A 163 -1.96 -7.91 -11.87
N ALA A 164 -2.52 -7.31 -10.82
CA ALA A 164 -2.22 -7.64 -9.44
C ALA A 164 -3.50 -7.56 -8.59
N THR A 165 -3.51 -8.30 -7.48
CA THR A 165 -4.58 -8.20 -6.48
C THR A 165 -3.98 -8.02 -5.10
N ILE A 166 -4.46 -7.02 -4.38
CA ILE A 166 -4.13 -6.83 -2.97
C ILE A 166 -5.28 -7.36 -2.14
N TYR A 167 -4.98 -8.35 -1.30
CA TYR A 167 -5.90 -8.90 -0.32
C TYR A 167 -5.52 -8.42 1.06
N ALA A 168 -6.51 -8.20 1.93
CA ALA A 168 -6.26 -7.98 3.35
C ALA A 168 -7.35 -8.64 4.20
N GLY A 169 -7.05 -8.76 5.50
CA GLY A 169 -8.00 -9.25 6.50
C GLY A 169 -7.36 -9.43 7.86
N ARG A 170 -8.15 -9.24 8.90
CA ARG A 170 -7.78 -9.58 10.27
C ARG A 170 -8.23 -11.02 10.54
N VAL A 171 -7.29 -11.87 10.94
CA VAL A 171 -7.56 -13.26 11.30
C VAL A 171 -7.46 -13.41 12.81
N ASN A 172 -8.50 -13.91 13.46
CA ASN A 172 -8.51 -14.12 14.89
C ASN A 172 -7.52 -15.23 15.31
N LYS A 173 -7.00 -15.14 16.54
CA LYS A 173 -6.12 -16.15 17.11
C LYS A 173 -6.73 -17.56 16.99
N GLY A 174 -5.95 -18.51 16.49
CA GLY A 174 -6.36 -19.91 16.32
C GLY A 174 -7.24 -20.16 15.10
N LYS A 175 -7.57 -19.14 14.30
CA LYS A 175 -8.28 -19.29 13.03
C LYS A 175 -7.29 -19.32 11.87
N SER A 176 -7.75 -19.83 10.73
CA SER A 176 -6.98 -19.89 9.49
C SER A 176 -7.81 -19.36 8.33
N VAL A 177 -7.11 -18.89 7.31
CA VAL A 177 -7.69 -18.53 6.01
C VAL A 177 -6.99 -19.34 4.93
N LYS A 178 -7.72 -19.69 3.88
CA LYS A 178 -7.15 -20.33 2.69
C LYS A 178 -7.31 -19.36 1.52
N GLN A 179 -6.19 -18.83 1.07
CA GLN A 179 -6.16 -17.92 -0.08
C GLN A 179 -5.53 -18.63 -1.28
N SER A 180 -6.31 -18.82 -2.33
CA SER A 180 -5.78 -19.28 -3.61
C SER A 180 -4.93 -18.18 -4.24
N ILE A 181 -3.78 -18.56 -4.75
CA ILE A 181 -2.89 -17.70 -5.52
C ILE A 181 -3.03 -18.14 -6.97
N ASP A 182 -3.60 -17.27 -7.78
CA ASP A 182 -3.85 -17.47 -9.21
C ASP A 182 -2.78 -16.78 -10.09
N ARG A 183 -1.69 -16.38 -9.47
CA ARG A 183 -0.49 -15.79 -10.06
C ARG A 183 0.74 -16.59 -9.64
N ASP A 184 1.86 -16.34 -10.33
CA ASP A 184 3.11 -17.08 -10.09
C ASP A 184 3.72 -16.80 -8.72
N GLN A 185 3.38 -15.68 -8.11
CA GLN A 185 4.02 -15.20 -6.87
C GLN A 185 3.02 -14.46 -5.97
N ALA A 186 3.29 -14.54 -4.66
CA ALA A 186 2.59 -13.75 -3.66
C ALA A 186 3.59 -13.10 -2.69
N TYR A 187 3.30 -11.88 -2.29
CA TYR A 187 4.02 -11.16 -1.25
C TYR A 187 3.11 -11.02 -0.03
N VAL A 188 3.53 -11.54 1.11
CA VAL A 188 2.70 -11.59 2.32
C VAL A 188 3.29 -10.67 3.38
N LEU A 189 2.46 -9.77 3.91
CA LEU A 189 2.78 -8.90 5.02
C LEU A 189 1.98 -9.32 6.25
N CYS A 190 2.68 -9.57 7.37
CA CYS A 190 2.06 -9.75 8.67
C CYS A 190 2.23 -8.46 9.46
N SER A 191 1.20 -7.59 9.45
CA SER A 191 1.29 -6.25 10.06
C SER A 191 1.15 -6.27 11.57
N LEU A 192 0.55 -7.33 12.13
CA LEU A 192 0.36 -7.50 13.58
C LEU A 192 0.30 -8.98 13.93
N GLY A 193 0.96 -9.35 15.01
CA GLY A 193 0.95 -10.73 15.52
C GLY A 193 1.93 -11.64 14.81
N LYS A 194 1.59 -12.92 14.71
CA LYS A 194 2.38 -13.97 14.04
C LYS A 194 1.47 -14.86 13.22
N ILE A 195 1.90 -15.22 12.04
CA ILE A 195 1.21 -16.16 11.14
C ILE A 195 2.11 -17.35 10.85
N LYS A 196 1.48 -18.47 10.54
CA LYS A 196 2.13 -19.66 9.96
C LYS A 196 1.57 -19.81 8.55
N ILE A 197 2.47 -19.90 7.58
CA ILE A 197 2.15 -20.12 6.17
C ILE A 197 2.57 -21.55 5.78
#